data_d4a0d13fd01fc8496d250cf8b6ff6246
#
_entry.id   d4a0d13fd01fc8496d250cf8b6ff6246
#
_cell.length_a   1.000
_cell.length_b   1.000
_cell.length_c   1.000
_cell.angle_alpha   90.00
_cell.angle_beta   90.00
_cell.angle_gamma   90.00
#
_symmetry.space_group_name_H-M   'P 1'
#
loop_
_entity.id
_entity.type
_entity.pdbx_description
1 polymer ?
#
loop_
_entity_poly.entity_id
_entity_poly.type
_entity_poly.pdbx_seq_one_letter_code
_entity_poly.pdbx_strand_id
1 'polypeptide(L)'
;MDAPDWDERYRERELVWSADPNVFVEREVADLPPGRALDLAAGEGRNAIWLAQQGWQVEAVEFSPVAIDKGRRLADHAGVEVDWTLADLTEHPDLAPVDLVLLVYLHLPQPDADAVLRHAAALVRPGGLLLVVGHARRNLTEGYGGPPDPAVLAQPEEVAEVLRRTGLDVERAEEVLRTAETEEGARQAIDLLVRARSVPG
;
A
#
# COMPACT_ATOMS: atom_id res chain seq x y z
N MET A 1 3.98 0.82 16.31
CA MET A 1 3.50 2.24 16.32
C MET A 1 2.01 2.18 16.18
N ASP A 2 1.30 2.85 17.07
CA ASP A 2 -0.15 3.00 17.04
C ASP A 2 -0.58 4.28 16.30
N ALA A 3 -1.89 4.56 16.22
CA ALA A 3 -2.40 5.74 15.52
C ALA A 3 -1.85 7.07 16.10
N PRO A 4 -1.77 7.27 17.43
CA PRO A 4 -1.15 8.47 18.01
C PRO A 4 0.31 8.69 17.61
N ASP A 5 1.13 7.63 17.54
CA ASP A 5 2.54 7.71 17.13
C ASP A 5 2.67 8.19 15.68
N TRP A 6 1.78 7.69 14.79
CA TRP A 6 1.72 8.11 13.40
C TRP A 6 1.20 9.52 13.25
N ASP A 7 0.18 9.92 14.01
CA ASP A 7 -0.35 11.28 14.03
C ASP A 7 0.73 12.30 14.38
N GLU A 8 1.59 12.01 15.39
CA GLU A 8 2.71 12.88 15.75
C GLU A 8 3.71 12.97 14.60
N ARG A 9 4.09 11.86 14.01
CA ARG A 9 5.00 11.80 12.85
C ARG A 9 4.46 12.59 11.66
N TYR A 10 3.16 12.52 11.39
CA TYR A 10 2.52 13.31 10.33
C TYR A 10 2.48 14.80 10.67
N ARG A 11 2.36 15.19 11.94
CA ARG A 11 2.39 16.62 12.34
C ARG A 11 3.77 17.25 12.22
N GLU A 12 4.82 16.49 12.49
CA GLU A 12 6.21 17.01 12.53
C GLU A 12 6.80 17.31 11.16
N ARG A 13 6.25 16.79 10.08
CA ARG A 13 6.78 16.92 8.72
C ARG A 13 5.74 17.51 7.79
N GLU A 14 6.19 18.30 6.83
CA GLU A 14 5.32 18.79 5.75
C GLU A 14 4.76 17.62 4.94
N LEU A 15 5.64 16.70 4.52
CA LEU A 15 5.30 15.38 3.98
C LEU A 15 6.16 14.32 4.65
N VAL A 16 5.55 13.23 5.06
CA VAL A 16 6.29 12.06 5.55
C VAL A 16 6.88 11.28 4.38
N TRP A 17 6.15 11.26 3.26
CA TRP A 17 6.51 10.58 2.03
C TRP A 17 6.69 11.58 0.87
N SER A 18 7.27 11.14 -0.25
CA SER A 18 7.28 11.93 -1.49
C SER A 18 5.86 12.18 -1.99
N ALA A 19 5.65 13.26 -2.74
CA ALA A 19 4.39 13.49 -3.46
C ALA A 19 4.20 12.53 -4.63
N ASP A 20 5.29 11.96 -5.17
CA ASP A 20 5.24 11.00 -6.26
C ASP A 20 4.71 9.64 -5.79
N PRO A 21 3.98 8.91 -6.65
CA PRO A 21 3.48 7.57 -6.34
C PRO A 21 4.65 6.62 -6.08
N ASN A 22 4.34 5.48 -5.48
CA ASN A 22 5.32 4.41 -5.39
C ASN A 22 5.65 3.90 -6.80
N VAL A 23 6.93 3.80 -7.13
CA VAL A 23 7.42 3.43 -8.46
C VAL A 23 6.91 2.06 -8.93
N PHE A 24 6.66 1.14 -8.01
CA PHE A 24 6.11 -0.17 -8.35
C PHE A 24 4.59 -0.10 -8.58
N VAL A 25 3.87 0.76 -7.85
CA VAL A 25 2.44 1.01 -8.13
C VAL A 25 2.29 1.60 -9.52
N GLU A 26 3.05 2.64 -9.85
CA GLU A 26 3.04 3.24 -11.18
C GLU A 26 3.29 2.19 -12.27
N ARG A 27 4.35 1.38 -12.14
CA ARG A 27 4.71 0.36 -13.12
C ARG A 27 3.68 -0.74 -13.28
N GLU A 28 3.12 -1.24 -12.18
CA GLU A 28 2.20 -2.40 -12.19
C GLU A 28 0.77 -2.03 -12.59
N VAL A 29 0.41 -0.74 -12.52
CA VAL A 29 -0.94 -0.25 -12.77
C VAL A 29 -1.05 0.51 -14.09
N ALA A 30 0.06 0.98 -14.68
CA ALA A 30 0.09 1.86 -15.86
C ALA A 30 -0.76 1.36 -17.04
N ASP A 31 -0.77 0.05 -17.30
CA ASP A 31 -1.47 -0.57 -18.42
C ASP A 31 -2.89 -1.08 -18.06
N LEU A 32 -3.34 -0.86 -16.83
CA LEU A 32 -4.68 -1.30 -16.41
C LEU A 32 -5.74 -0.26 -16.82
N PRO A 33 -6.90 -0.70 -17.32
CA PRO A 33 -8.00 0.22 -17.56
C PRO A 33 -8.51 0.78 -16.22
N PRO A 34 -8.71 2.11 -16.11
CA PRO A 34 -9.24 2.71 -14.91
C PRO A 34 -10.59 2.11 -14.50
N GLY A 35 -10.78 1.91 -13.20
CA GLY A 35 -11.99 1.39 -12.58
C GLY A 35 -12.11 1.94 -11.17
N ARG A 36 -12.59 1.12 -10.22
CA ARG A 36 -12.61 1.46 -8.79
C ARG A 36 -11.37 0.90 -8.11
N ALA A 37 -10.76 1.70 -7.23
CA ALA A 37 -9.58 1.31 -6.47
C ALA A 37 -9.72 1.58 -4.98
N LEU A 38 -9.12 0.72 -4.15
CA LEU A 38 -8.87 0.94 -2.74
C LEU A 38 -7.36 1.11 -2.52
N ASP A 39 -6.97 2.19 -1.84
CA ASP A 39 -5.61 2.38 -1.32
C ASP A 39 -5.68 2.16 0.20
N LEU A 40 -5.26 0.98 0.65
CA LEU A 40 -5.34 0.55 2.05
C LEU A 40 -4.09 0.97 2.82
N ALA A 41 -4.25 1.62 3.97
CA ALA A 41 -3.18 2.30 4.72
C ALA A 41 -2.53 3.40 3.85
N ALA A 42 -3.37 4.26 3.28
CA ALA A 42 -2.98 5.23 2.25
C ALA A 42 -2.02 6.32 2.74
N GLY A 43 -1.92 6.56 4.04
CA GLY A 43 -1.15 7.66 4.60
C GLY A 43 -1.66 9.01 4.08
N GLU A 44 -0.74 9.83 3.55
CA GLU A 44 -1.07 11.13 2.91
C GLU A 44 -1.62 10.95 1.48
N GLY A 45 -1.85 9.71 1.00
CA GLY A 45 -2.58 9.40 -0.23
C GLY A 45 -1.83 9.56 -1.53
N ARG A 46 -0.50 9.51 -1.54
CA ARG A 46 0.30 9.68 -2.77
C ARG A 46 -0.11 8.74 -3.91
N ASN A 47 -0.40 7.46 -3.60
CA ASN A 47 -0.84 6.50 -4.61
C ASN A 47 -2.30 6.74 -4.99
N ALA A 48 -3.18 7.03 -4.02
CA ALA A 48 -4.57 7.36 -4.25
C ALA A 48 -4.74 8.58 -5.16
N ILE A 49 -3.99 9.66 -4.91
CA ILE A 49 -4.01 10.89 -5.71
C ILE A 49 -3.52 10.61 -7.13
N TRP A 50 -2.42 9.86 -7.26
CA TRP A 50 -1.91 9.48 -8.59
C TRP A 50 -2.91 8.62 -9.36
N LEU A 51 -3.53 7.62 -8.73
CA LEU A 51 -4.58 6.80 -9.35
C LEU A 51 -5.75 7.66 -9.83
N ALA A 52 -6.21 8.62 -9.02
CA ALA A 52 -7.26 9.55 -9.39
C ALA A 52 -6.87 10.41 -10.62
N GLN A 53 -5.63 10.86 -10.71
CA GLN A 53 -5.08 11.54 -11.89
C GLN A 53 -5.07 10.64 -13.14
N GLN A 54 -4.95 9.31 -12.98
CA GLN A 54 -5.06 8.33 -14.06
C GLN A 54 -6.51 7.95 -14.39
N GLY A 55 -7.50 8.59 -13.76
CA GLY A 55 -8.92 8.39 -14.01
C GLY A 55 -9.59 7.28 -13.20
N TRP A 56 -8.93 6.75 -12.17
CA TRP A 56 -9.53 5.80 -11.24
C TRP A 56 -10.50 6.50 -10.27
N GLN A 57 -11.56 5.79 -9.88
CA GLN A 57 -12.39 6.17 -8.74
C GLN A 57 -11.77 5.55 -7.48
N VAL A 58 -11.21 6.38 -6.61
CA VAL A 58 -10.35 5.91 -5.52
C VAL A 58 -10.98 6.19 -4.16
N GLU A 59 -11.02 5.16 -3.31
CA GLU A 59 -11.25 5.28 -1.89
C GLU A 59 -9.92 4.98 -1.15
N ALA A 60 -9.45 5.96 -0.37
CA ALA A 60 -8.27 5.87 0.47
C ALA A 60 -8.68 5.58 1.92
N VAL A 61 -8.18 4.47 2.47
CA VAL A 61 -8.47 4.04 3.85
C VAL A 61 -7.23 4.27 4.70
N GLU A 62 -7.37 5.06 5.75
CA GLU A 62 -6.26 5.43 6.63
C GLU A 62 -6.78 5.60 8.08
N PHE A 63 -5.98 5.24 9.08
CA PHE A 63 -6.37 5.33 10.48
C PHE A 63 -5.98 6.65 11.15
N SER A 64 -5.06 7.43 10.54
CA SER A 64 -4.63 8.73 11.02
C SER A 64 -5.51 9.86 10.44
N PRO A 65 -6.30 10.55 11.26
CA PRO A 65 -7.04 11.72 10.79
C PRO A 65 -6.11 12.84 10.31
N VAL A 66 -4.89 12.92 10.86
CA VAL A 66 -3.88 13.93 10.45
C VAL A 66 -3.38 13.64 9.03
N ALA A 67 -3.12 12.38 8.70
CA ALA A 67 -2.73 11.98 7.34
C ALA A 67 -3.86 12.25 6.34
N ILE A 68 -5.10 11.90 6.68
CA ILE A 68 -6.29 12.17 5.85
C ILE A 68 -6.44 13.66 5.57
N ASP A 69 -6.33 14.52 6.59
CA ASP A 69 -6.46 15.98 6.41
C ASP A 69 -5.37 16.56 5.49
N LYS A 70 -4.18 16.00 5.53
CA LYS A 70 -3.11 16.35 4.57
C LYS A 70 -3.42 15.83 3.18
N GLY A 71 -3.82 14.56 3.07
CA GLY A 71 -4.16 13.93 1.80
C GLY A 71 -5.28 14.68 1.07
N ARG A 72 -6.32 15.13 1.77
CA ARG A 72 -7.38 15.95 1.19
C ARG A 72 -6.83 17.23 0.57
N ARG A 73 -5.96 17.96 1.30
CA ARG A 73 -5.33 19.19 0.77
C ARG A 73 -4.45 18.92 -0.44
N LEU A 74 -3.74 17.78 -0.46
CA LEU A 74 -2.93 17.38 -1.60
C LEU A 74 -3.79 17.02 -2.81
N ALA A 75 -4.89 16.30 -2.62
CA ALA A 75 -5.86 15.98 -3.66
C ALA A 75 -6.51 17.24 -4.25
N ASP A 76 -6.94 18.18 -3.39
CA ASP A 76 -7.45 19.48 -3.81
C ASP A 76 -6.43 20.26 -4.65
N HIS A 77 -5.17 20.29 -4.21
CA HIS A 77 -4.08 20.95 -4.96
C HIS A 77 -3.80 20.27 -6.32
N ALA A 78 -3.93 18.95 -6.36
CA ALA A 78 -3.77 18.16 -7.59
C ALA A 78 -5.01 18.23 -8.51
N GLY A 79 -6.13 18.81 -8.04
CA GLY A 79 -7.37 18.93 -8.79
C GLY A 79 -8.09 17.61 -9.02
N VAL A 80 -7.97 16.66 -8.09
CA VAL A 80 -8.61 15.34 -8.17
C VAL A 80 -9.48 15.07 -6.95
N GLU A 81 -10.47 14.19 -7.13
CA GLU A 81 -11.33 13.71 -6.05
C GLU A 81 -10.84 12.33 -5.57
N VAL A 82 -10.72 12.17 -4.25
CA VAL A 82 -10.43 10.92 -3.55
C VAL A 82 -11.40 10.82 -2.39
N ASP A 83 -12.09 9.69 -2.27
CA ASP A 83 -12.91 9.37 -1.12
C ASP A 83 -11.99 8.94 0.04
N TRP A 84 -12.24 9.46 1.25
CA TRP A 84 -11.40 9.18 2.41
C TRP A 84 -12.21 8.53 3.53
N THR A 85 -11.78 7.34 3.93
CA THR A 85 -12.36 6.57 5.03
C THR A 85 -11.38 6.49 6.19
N LEU A 86 -11.80 7.00 7.36
CA LEU A 86 -11.05 6.87 8.61
C LEU A 86 -11.35 5.49 9.22
N ALA A 87 -10.42 4.56 9.11
CA ALA A 87 -10.57 3.22 9.68
C ALA A 87 -9.22 2.55 9.94
N ASP A 88 -9.19 1.71 10.97
CA ASP A 88 -8.09 0.78 11.24
C ASP A 88 -8.33 -0.53 10.49
N LEU A 89 -7.38 -0.92 9.65
CA LEU A 89 -7.48 -2.15 8.85
C LEU A 89 -7.46 -3.43 9.71
N THR A 90 -6.94 -3.36 10.92
CA THR A 90 -6.95 -4.51 11.86
C THR A 90 -8.35 -4.80 12.40
N GLU A 91 -9.28 -3.85 12.29
CA GLU A 91 -10.69 -4.00 12.63
C GLU A 91 -11.54 -4.54 11.46
N HIS A 92 -10.93 -4.77 10.29
CA HIS A 92 -11.59 -5.27 9.09
C HIS A 92 -12.83 -4.46 8.67
N PRO A 93 -12.67 -3.16 8.35
CA PRO A 93 -13.79 -2.29 8.00
C PRO A 93 -14.61 -2.85 6.81
N ASP A 94 -15.92 -2.66 6.84
CA ASP A 94 -16.81 -3.09 5.76
C ASP A 94 -16.65 -2.17 4.55
N LEU A 95 -15.95 -2.66 3.52
CA LEU A 95 -15.62 -1.97 2.29
C LEU A 95 -16.17 -2.74 1.09
N ALA A 96 -16.51 -2.01 0.03
CA ALA A 96 -17.04 -2.63 -1.18
C ALA A 96 -15.89 -3.23 -2.04
N PRO A 97 -16.07 -4.42 -2.65
CA PRO A 97 -15.10 -4.98 -3.57
C PRO A 97 -14.87 -4.09 -4.82
N VAL A 98 -13.62 -4.03 -5.26
CA VAL A 98 -13.14 -3.13 -6.31
C VAL A 98 -12.26 -3.84 -7.36
N ASP A 99 -11.89 -3.12 -8.42
CA ASP A 99 -11.02 -3.58 -9.49
C ASP A 99 -9.56 -3.70 -9.09
N LEU A 100 -9.10 -2.78 -8.23
CA LEU A 100 -7.72 -2.69 -7.78
C LEU A 100 -7.69 -2.44 -6.26
N VAL A 101 -6.97 -3.29 -5.54
CA VAL A 101 -6.64 -3.09 -4.14
C VAL A 101 -5.14 -2.87 -4.01
N LEU A 102 -4.73 -1.78 -3.40
CA LEU A 102 -3.34 -1.50 -3.04
C LEU A 102 -3.13 -1.71 -1.53
N LEU A 103 -2.02 -2.34 -1.17
CA LEU A 103 -1.51 -2.44 0.20
C LEU A 103 -0.01 -2.14 0.16
N VAL A 104 0.36 -0.87 0.46
CA VAL A 104 1.70 -0.35 0.20
C VAL A 104 2.37 0.14 1.48
N TYR A 105 3.42 -0.55 1.91
CA TYR A 105 4.21 -0.29 3.12
C TYR A 105 3.42 -0.34 4.44
N LEU A 106 2.37 -1.13 4.50
CA LEU A 106 1.78 -1.52 5.78
C LEU A 106 2.64 -2.61 6.41
N HIS A 107 3.18 -2.32 7.59
CA HIS A 107 4.04 -3.23 8.33
C HIS A 107 3.41 -3.56 9.68
N LEU A 108 2.85 -4.75 9.78
CA LEU A 108 2.20 -5.28 10.98
C LEU A 108 2.88 -6.58 11.42
N PRO A 109 2.94 -6.86 12.72
CA PRO A 109 3.34 -8.18 13.19
C PRO A 109 2.26 -9.22 12.84
N GLN A 110 2.68 -10.49 12.73
CA GLN A 110 1.71 -11.57 12.65
C GLN A 110 1.08 -11.83 14.04
N PRO A 111 -0.22 -12.18 14.13
CA PRO A 111 -1.11 -12.60 13.02
C PRO A 111 -1.87 -11.47 12.30
N ASP A 112 -1.70 -10.21 12.70
CA ASP A 112 -2.48 -9.08 12.17
C ASP A 112 -2.19 -8.87 10.68
N ALA A 113 -0.92 -8.98 10.26
CA ALA A 113 -0.54 -8.90 8.85
C ALA A 113 -1.31 -9.90 7.97
N ASP A 114 -1.40 -11.16 8.41
CA ASP A 114 -2.13 -12.20 7.68
C ASP A 114 -3.63 -11.94 7.64
N ALA A 115 -4.19 -11.39 8.72
CA ALA A 115 -5.61 -11.06 8.78
C ALA A 115 -5.95 -9.92 7.81
N VAL A 116 -5.13 -8.86 7.77
CA VAL A 116 -5.28 -7.74 6.82
C VAL A 116 -5.08 -8.20 5.38
N LEU A 117 -4.12 -9.08 5.09
CA LEU A 117 -3.94 -9.64 3.75
C LEU A 117 -5.17 -10.43 3.28
N ARG A 118 -5.76 -11.27 4.15
CA ARG A 118 -7.01 -11.98 3.84
C ARG A 118 -8.19 -11.04 3.63
N HIS A 119 -8.28 -9.99 4.44
CA HIS A 119 -9.31 -8.97 4.28
C HIS A 119 -9.13 -8.23 2.94
N ALA A 120 -7.93 -7.75 2.61
CA ALA A 120 -7.63 -7.11 1.35
C ALA A 120 -7.95 -8.01 0.13
N ALA A 121 -7.65 -9.31 0.22
CA ALA A 121 -8.00 -10.27 -0.81
C ALA A 121 -9.52 -10.42 -1.04
N ALA A 122 -10.32 -10.35 0.03
CA ALA A 122 -11.78 -10.41 -0.07
C ALA A 122 -12.40 -9.16 -0.73
N LEU A 123 -11.68 -8.04 -0.76
CA LEU A 123 -12.08 -6.80 -1.41
C LEU A 123 -11.75 -6.75 -2.91
N VAL A 124 -11.13 -7.79 -3.46
CA VAL A 124 -10.83 -7.90 -4.89
C VAL A 124 -12.02 -8.55 -5.60
N ARG A 125 -12.69 -7.82 -6.48
CA ARG A 125 -13.79 -8.38 -7.29
C ARG A 125 -13.27 -9.43 -8.28
N PRO A 126 -14.14 -10.31 -8.84
CA PRO A 126 -13.73 -11.23 -9.90
C PRO A 126 -13.03 -10.51 -11.06
N GLY A 127 -11.84 -10.99 -11.44
CA GLY A 127 -10.95 -10.37 -12.44
C GLY A 127 -10.12 -9.18 -11.95
N GLY A 128 -10.36 -8.70 -10.72
CA GLY A 128 -9.61 -7.60 -10.10
C GLY A 128 -8.20 -8.00 -9.65
N LEU A 129 -7.44 -7.02 -9.18
CA LEU A 129 -6.04 -7.13 -8.81
C LEU A 129 -5.79 -6.68 -7.37
N LEU A 130 -4.97 -7.41 -6.64
CA LEU A 130 -4.32 -6.98 -5.40
C LEU A 130 -2.82 -6.80 -5.66
N LEU A 131 -2.31 -5.62 -5.32
CA LEU A 131 -0.88 -5.31 -5.33
C LEU A 131 -0.40 -5.03 -3.91
N VAL A 132 0.54 -5.83 -3.46
CA VAL A 132 1.21 -5.66 -2.15
C VAL A 132 2.66 -5.26 -2.39
N VAL A 133 3.08 -4.15 -1.78
CA VAL A 133 4.46 -3.66 -1.79
C VAL A 133 4.87 -3.34 -0.36
N GLY A 134 6.04 -3.78 0.06
CA GLY A 134 6.57 -3.49 1.39
C GLY A 134 8.07 -3.69 1.44
N HIS A 135 8.71 -3.37 2.58
CA HIS A 135 10.11 -3.72 2.75
C HIS A 135 10.26 -5.24 2.91
N ALA A 136 11.12 -5.85 2.09
CA ALA A 136 11.49 -7.27 2.25
C ALA A 136 12.29 -7.47 3.53
N ARG A 137 12.19 -8.64 4.17
CA ARG A 137 12.97 -8.95 5.38
C ARG A 137 14.47 -8.80 5.15
N ARG A 138 14.97 -9.13 3.95
CA ARG A 138 16.37 -8.97 3.57
C ARG A 138 16.84 -7.51 3.57
N ASN A 139 15.92 -6.55 3.39
CA ASN A 139 16.23 -5.11 3.45
C ASN A 139 16.85 -4.70 4.79
N LEU A 140 16.51 -5.41 5.88
CA LEU A 140 17.04 -5.12 7.23
C LEU A 140 18.57 -5.21 7.33
N THR A 141 19.18 -6.11 6.55
CA THR A 141 20.63 -6.39 6.60
C THR A 141 21.39 -5.96 5.35
N GLU A 142 20.74 -5.91 4.21
CA GLU A 142 21.37 -5.69 2.90
C GLU A 142 20.85 -4.47 2.17
N GLY A 143 19.79 -3.81 2.69
CA GLY A 143 19.15 -2.68 2.06
C GLY A 143 19.21 -1.40 2.89
N TYR A 144 18.42 -0.41 2.49
CA TYR A 144 18.35 0.90 3.13
C TYR A 144 16.92 1.27 3.54
N GLY A 145 16.80 1.86 4.73
CA GLY A 145 15.51 2.35 5.27
C GLY A 145 14.59 1.22 5.72
N GLY A 146 13.35 1.57 6.00
CA GLY A 146 12.33 0.65 6.52
C GLY A 146 12.37 0.47 8.05
N PRO A 147 11.43 -0.30 8.58
CA PRO A 147 11.36 -0.57 10.01
C PRO A 147 12.53 -1.45 10.47
N PRO A 148 13.09 -1.19 11.67
CA PRO A 148 14.19 -1.98 12.20
C PRO A 148 13.74 -3.30 12.84
N ASP A 149 12.44 -3.52 13.01
CA ASP A 149 11.89 -4.71 13.64
C ASP A 149 11.63 -5.82 12.60
N PRO A 150 12.33 -6.96 12.66
CA PRO A 150 12.12 -8.06 11.75
C PRO A 150 10.72 -8.71 11.85
N ALA A 151 10.02 -8.52 12.98
CA ALA A 151 8.70 -9.12 13.20
C ALA A 151 7.61 -8.51 12.31
N VAL A 152 7.83 -7.31 11.77
CA VAL A 152 6.89 -6.63 10.86
C VAL A 152 7.31 -6.72 9.38
N LEU A 153 8.38 -7.46 9.09
CA LEU A 153 8.92 -7.64 7.74
C LEU A 153 8.62 -9.06 7.23
N ALA A 154 8.23 -9.15 5.98
CA ALA A 154 7.91 -10.42 5.33
C ALA A 154 8.84 -10.71 4.15
N GLN A 155 8.79 -11.95 3.66
CA GLN A 155 9.31 -12.33 2.36
C GLN A 155 8.18 -12.41 1.33
N PRO A 156 8.46 -12.19 0.04
CA PRO A 156 7.41 -12.25 -1.01
C PRO A 156 6.60 -13.54 -0.96
N GLU A 157 7.25 -14.68 -0.76
CA GLU A 157 6.59 -15.99 -0.76
C GLU A 157 5.68 -16.21 0.46
N GLU A 158 6.00 -15.62 1.61
CA GLU A 158 5.14 -15.68 2.81
C GLU A 158 3.80 -14.95 2.53
N VAL A 159 3.86 -13.77 1.93
CA VAL A 159 2.67 -13.01 1.50
C VAL A 159 1.90 -13.78 0.42
N ALA A 160 2.60 -14.29 -0.59
CA ALA A 160 2.01 -15.08 -1.67
C ALA A 160 1.25 -16.30 -1.17
N GLU A 161 1.79 -17.00 -0.19
CA GLU A 161 1.15 -18.18 0.40
C GLU A 161 -0.16 -17.83 1.11
N VAL A 162 -0.20 -16.70 1.84
CA VAL A 162 -1.45 -16.20 2.44
C VAL A 162 -2.49 -15.91 1.35
N LEU A 163 -2.09 -15.24 0.27
CA LEU A 163 -3.01 -14.85 -0.82
C LEU A 163 -3.50 -16.07 -1.62
N ARG A 164 -2.65 -17.06 -1.91
CA ARG A 164 -3.09 -18.31 -2.56
C ARG A 164 -4.15 -19.04 -1.76
N ARG A 165 -4.07 -19.04 -0.43
CA ARG A 165 -5.08 -19.65 0.47
C ARG A 165 -6.43 -18.93 0.43
N THR A 166 -6.49 -17.68 -0.04
CA THR A 166 -7.75 -16.96 -0.28
C THR A 166 -8.37 -17.25 -1.63
N GLY A 167 -7.68 -18.01 -2.50
CA GLY A 167 -8.13 -18.33 -3.87
C GLY A 167 -7.67 -17.33 -4.94
N LEU A 168 -6.82 -16.36 -4.59
CA LEU A 168 -6.21 -15.48 -5.59
C LEU A 168 -5.11 -16.24 -6.35
N ASP A 169 -5.03 -15.98 -7.66
CA ASP A 169 -3.91 -16.40 -8.50
C ASP A 169 -2.75 -15.42 -8.34
N VAL A 170 -1.63 -15.90 -7.82
CA VAL A 170 -0.43 -15.09 -7.60
C VAL A 170 0.40 -15.07 -8.88
N GLU A 171 0.32 -13.95 -9.61
CA GLU A 171 1.03 -13.73 -10.87
C GLU A 171 2.53 -13.47 -10.67
N ARG A 172 2.89 -12.78 -9.56
CA ARG A 172 4.28 -12.43 -9.19
C ARG A 172 4.45 -12.41 -7.68
N ALA A 173 5.60 -12.88 -7.21
CA ALA A 173 6.04 -12.76 -5.82
C ALA A 173 7.57 -12.72 -5.84
N GLU A 174 8.17 -11.53 -5.68
CA GLU A 174 9.61 -11.35 -5.84
C GLU A 174 10.14 -10.18 -5.00
N GLU A 175 11.43 -10.18 -4.74
CA GLU A 175 12.13 -9.00 -4.24
C GLU A 175 12.48 -8.08 -5.40
N VAL A 176 12.27 -6.78 -5.20
CA VAL A 176 12.54 -5.73 -6.17
C VAL A 176 13.44 -4.66 -5.57
N LEU A 177 14.31 -4.08 -6.38
CA LEU A 177 15.21 -3.03 -5.94
C LEU A 177 14.63 -1.65 -6.23
N ARG A 178 14.71 -0.78 -5.24
CA ARG A 178 14.34 0.63 -5.36
C ARG A 178 15.51 1.51 -4.96
N THR A 179 15.82 2.49 -5.78
CA THR A 179 16.78 3.54 -5.42
C THR A 179 16.13 4.53 -4.47
N ALA A 180 16.74 4.74 -3.32
CA ALA A 180 16.39 5.77 -2.35
C ALA A 180 17.46 6.87 -2.41
N GLU A 181 17.06 8.07 -2.75
CA GLU A 181 17.94 9.23 -2.70
C GLU A 181 18.12 9.69 -1.25
N THR A 182 19.36 9.89 -0.84
CA THR A 182 19.74 10.34 0.49
C THR A 182 20.73 11.49 0.41
N GLU A 183 20.95 12.20 1.52
CA GLU A 183 21.96 13.25 1.59
C GLU A 183 23.38 12.76 1.29
N GLU A 184 23.65 11.48 1.52
CA GLU A 184 24.93 10.80 1.26
C GLU A 184 25.02 10.17 -0.15
N GLY A 185 23.97 10.32 -0.99
CA GLY A 185 23.87 9.74 -2.33
C GLY A 185 22.83 8.61 -2.41
N ALA A 186 22.72 8.02 -3.58
CA ALA A 186 21.75 6.97 -3.85
C ALA A 186 22.06 5.68 -3.07
N ARG A 187 21.06 5.12 -2.42
CA ARG A 187 21.09 3.84 -1.69
C ARG A 187 20.07 2.87 -2.29
N GLN A 188 20.32 1.59 -2.19
CA GLN A 188 19.38 0.56 -2.64
C GLN A 188 18.52 0.08 -1.47
N ALA A 189 17.21 0.16 -1.62
CA ALA A 189 16.25 -0.54 -0.79
C ALA A 189 15.79 -1.82 -1.48
N ILE A 190 15.52 -2.86 -0.67
CA ILE A 190 15.00 -4.14 -1.14
C ILE A 190 13.56 -4.23 -0.68
N ASP A 191 12.65 -4.16 -1.63
CA ASP A 191 11.22 -4.24 -1.36
C ASP A 191 10.67 -5.61 -1.80
N LEU A 192 9.62 -6.09 -1.15
CA LEU A 192 8.80 -7.18 -1.65
C LEU A 192 7.72 -6.62 -2.58
N LEU A 193 7.42 -7.36 -3.62
CA LEU A 193 6.30 -7.10 -4.51
C LEU A 193 5.53 -8.41 -4.73
N VAL A 194 4.24 -8.36 -4.40
CA VAL A 194 3.31 -9.47 -4.70
C VAL A 194 2.12 -8.92 -5.48
N ARG A 195 1.89 -9.52 -6.64
CA ARG A 195 0.78 -9.21 -7.53
C ARG A 195 -0.12 -10.44 -7.62
N ALA A 196 -1.39 -10.30 -7.26
CA ALA A 196 -2.33 -11.40 -7.24
C ALA A 196 -3.67 -10.98 -7.87
N ARG A 197 -4.27 -11.88 -8.64
CA ARG A 197 -5.52 -11.63 -9.37
C ARG A 197 -6.62 -12.54 -8.88
N SER A 198 -7.83 -11.99 -8.77
CA SER A 198 -9.02 -12.81 -8.58
C SER A 198 -9.40 -13.49 -9.89
N VAL A 199 -9.75 -14.78 -9.83
CA VAL A 199 -10.20 -15.52 -11.00
C VAL A 199 -11.48 -14.87 -11.54
N PRO A 200 -11.62 -14.68 -12.87
CA PRO A 200 -12.86 -14.22 -13.45
C PRO A 200 -14.02 -15.15 -13.11
N GLY A 201 -15.16 -14.58 -12.72
CA GLY A 201 -16.37 -15.36 -12.42
C GLY A 201 -17.05 -15.91 -13.67
#